data_0dcc399d73c80fb94585408330a6d45f
#
_entry.id   0dcc399d73c80fb94585408330a6d45f
#
_cell.length_a   1.000
_cell.length_b   1.000
_cell.length_c   1.000
_cell.angle_alpha   90.00
_cell.angle_beta   90.00
_cell.angle_gamma   90.00
#
_symmetry.space_group_name_H-M   'P 1'
#
loop_
_entity.id
_entity.type
_entity.pdbx_description
1 polymer ?
#
loop_
_entity_poly.entity_id
_entity_poly.type
_entity_poly.pdbx_seq_one_letter_code
_entity_poly.pdbx_strand_id
1 'polypeptide(L)'
;MPPNETILSSKLSHRSQMWDATGMWAWILHRITGLGLVFYILLHTILMSVSLLSGKESFDATLAVLMGNPVFEFLDTLLVGAVLYHGFNGIRILLFDMGIGISVESQKKLFGIFMGVAAILWVWSIALKFSG
;
A
#
# COMPACT_ATOMS: atom_id res chain seq x y z
N MET A 1 -15.65 -43.01 8.62
CA MET A 1 -16.03 -41.64 8.99
C MET A 1 -17.46 -41.38 8.54
N PRO A 2 -18.35 -40.96 9.42
CA PRO A 2 -19.72 -40.62 9.01
C PRO A 2 -19.70 -39.43 8.02
N PRO A 3 -20.62 -39.41 7.02
CA PRO A 3 -20.68 -38.39 5.97
C PRO A 3 -20.74 -36.93 6.49
N ASN A 4 -21.28 -36.73 7.68
CA ASN A 4 -21.42 -35.43 8.31
C ASN A 4 -20.07 -34.80 8.74
N GLU A 5 -19.12 -35.60 9.16
CA GLU A 5 -17.80 -35.09 9.60
C GLU A 5 -16.94 -34.63 8.43
N THR A 6 -17.04 -35.32 7.29
CA THR A 6 -16.33 -34.92 6.05
C THR A 6 -16.87 -33.62 5.48
N ILE A 7 -18.18 -33.41 5.52
CA ILE A 7 -18.81 -32.16 5.06
C ILE A 7 -18.49 -31.00 6.03
N LEU A 8 -18.48 -31.28 7.33
CA LEU A 8 -18.17 -30.28 8.35
C LEU A 8 -16.70 -29.86 8.28
N SER A 9 -15.77 -30.82 8.13
CA SER A 9 -14.35 -30.57 7.99
C SER A 9 -14.01 -29.80 6.69
N SER A 10 -14.71 -30.10 5.58
CA SER A 10 -14.56 -29.37 4.33
C SER A 10 -15.07 -27.92 4.44
N LYS A 11 -16.22 -27.69 5.10
CA LYS A 11 -16.78 -26.35 5.34
C LYS A 11 -15.91 -25.54 6.30
N LEU A 12 -15.35 -26.14 7.33
CA LEU A 12 -14.42 -25.50 8.26
C LEU A 12 -13.10 -25.18 7.57
N SER A 13 -12.60 -26.06 6.71
CA SER A 13 -11.43 -25.82 5.87
C SER A 13 -11.66 -24.66 4.89
N HIS A 14 -12.82 -24.59 4.25
CA HIS A 14 -13.19 -23.45 3.39
C HIS A 14 -13.35 -22.14 4.17
N ARG A 15 -13.90 -22.19 5.38
CA ARG A 15 -14.02 -20.99 6.24
C ARG A 15 -12.66 -20.51 6.73
N SER A 16 -11.77 -21.43 7.14
CA SER A 16 -10.40 -21.05 7.52
C SER A 16 -9.62 -20.48 6.35
N GLN A 17 -9.81 -21.01 5.13
CA GLN A 17 -9.21 -20.45 3.91
C GLN A 17 -9.74 -19.06 3.54
N MET A 18 -11.02 -18.78 3.81
CA MET A 18 -11.59 -17.44 3.61
C MET A 18 -11.10 -16.41 4.64
N TRP A 19 -10.90 -16.84 5.90
CA TRP A 19 -10.41 -15.94 6.98
C TRP A 19 -8.88 -15.87 7.06
N ASP A 20 -8.16 -16.86 6.56
CA ASP A 20 -6.73 -16.84 6.26
C ASP A 20 -6.41 -16.03 4.97
N ALA A 21 -7.32 -15.13 4.60
CA ALA A 21 -7.35 -14.42 3.35
C ALA A 21 -6.31 -13.29 3.27
N THR A 22 -5.06 -13.57 3.64
CA THR A 22 -3.93 -12.68 3.36
C THR A 22 -3.94 -12.23 1.90
N GLY A 23 -4.36 -13.11 0.97
CA GLY A 23 -4.52 -12.81 -0.44
C GLY A 23 -5.64 -11.82 -0.74
N MET A 24 -6.81 -11.99 -0.12
CA MET A 24 -7.98 -11.14 -0.35
C MET A 24 -7.76 -9.73 0.19
N TRP A 25 -7.28 -9.58 1.42
CA TRP A 25 -6.98 -8.29 2.01
C TRP A 25 -5.85 -7.57 1.28
N ALA A 26 -4.80 -8.30 0.91
CA ALA A 26 -3.71 -7.75 0.11
C ALA A 26 -4.20 -7.23 -1.24
N TRP A 27 -5.14 -7.93 -1.89
CA TRP A 27 -5.74 -7.53 -3.16
C TRP A 27 -6.63 -6.28 -3.01
N ILE A 28 -7.51 -6.25 -1.99
CA ILE A 28 -8.37 -5.08 -1.73
C ILE A 28 -7.52 -3.85 -1.43
N LEU A 29 -6.57 -3.97 -0.51
CA LEU A 29 -5.70 -2.86 -0.12
C LEU A 29 -4.83 -2.39 -1.30
N HIS A 30 -4.37 -3.30 -2.14
CA HIS A 30 -3.62 -2.95 -3.34
C HIS A 30 -4.45 -2.10 -4.31
N ARG A 31 -5.72 -2.43 -4.50
CA ARG A 31 -6.65 -1.64 -5.33
C ARG A 31 -6.95 -0.28 -4.72
N ILE A 32 -7.23 -0.23 -3.41
CA ILE A 32 -7.51 1.03 -2.71
C ILE A 32 -6.29 1.96 -2.77
N THR A 33 -5.11 1.44 -2.45
CA THR A 33 -3.87 2.24 -2.52
C THR A 33 -3.57 2.67 -3.95
N GLY A 34 -3.74 1.78 -4.94
CA GLY A 34 -3.55 2.12 -6.35
C GLY A 34 -4.47 3.23 -6.83
N LEU A 35 -5.76 3.17 -6.50
CA LEU A 35 -6.72 4.21 -6.84
C LEU A 35 -6.39 5.54 -6.14
N GLY A 36 -6.01 5.48 -4.88
CA GLY A 36 -5.56 6.65 -4.11
C GLY A 36 -4.31 7.29 -4.72
N LEU A 37 -3.34 6.49 -5.16
CA LEU A 37 -2.13 6.98 -5.83
C LEU A 37 -2.42 7.63 -7.18
N VAL A 38 -3.32 7.06 -7.99
CA VAL A 38 -3.76 7.68 -9.26
C VAL A 38 -4.40 9.03 -9.00
N PHE A 39 -5.32 9.10 -8.04
CA PHE A 39 -5.96 10.37 -7.65
C PHE A 39 -4.93 11.40 -7.17
N TYR A 40 -3.98 10.98 -6.33
CA TYR A 40 -2.90 11.84 -5.86
C TYR A 40 -2.04 12.38 -7.00
N ILE A 41 -1.59 11.52 -7.93
CA ILE A 41 -0.74 11.93 -9.04
C ILE A 41 -1.45 12.94 -9.92
N LEU A 42 -2.74 12.72 -10.23
CA LEU A 42 -3.53 13.66 -11.02
C LEU A 42 -3.64 15.02 -10.32
N LEU A 43 -4.03 15.03 -9.05
CA LEU A 43 -4.15 16.25 -8.25
C LEU A 43 -2.81 16.96 -8.11
N HIS A 44 -1.75 16.24 -7.81
CA HIS A 44 -0.39 16.75 -7.69
C HIS A 44 0.09 17.40 -8.99
N THR A 45 -0.10 16.72 -10.13
CA THR A 45 0.30 17.23 -11.44
C THR A 45 -0.46 18.51 -11.77
N ILE A 46 -1.78 18.56 -11.55
CA ILE A 46 -2.59 19.76 -11.80
C ILE A 46 -2.12 20.90 -10.89
N LEU A 47 -2.01 20.67 -9.60
CA LEU A 47 -1.63 21.69 -8.62
C LEU A 47 -0.25 22.28 -8.91
N MET A 48 0.75 21.41 -9.17
CA MET A 48 2.11 21.84 -9.46
C MET A 48 2.21 22.54 -10.81
N SER A 49 1.50 22.06 -11.83
CA SER A 49 1.49 22.70 -13.14
C SER A 49 0.85 24.08 -13.10
N VAL A 50 -0.29 24.23 -12.45
CA VAL A 50 -0.97 25.53 -12.32
C VAL A 50 -0.12 26.51 -11.53
N SER A 51 0.45 26.11 -10.40
CA SER A 51 1.28 26.98 -9.57
C SER A 51 2.57 27.42 -10.30
N LEU A 52 3.20 26.49 -11.03
CA LEU A 52 4.41 26.78 -11.81
C LEU A 52 4.13 27.74 -12.97
N LEU A 53 3.04 27.51 -13.70
CA LEU A 53 2.62 28.37 -14.83
C LEU A 53 2.18 29.78 -14.36
N SER A 54 1.72 29.90 -13.11
CA SER A 54 1.36 31.20 -12.51
C SER A 54 2.56 32.00 -12.00
N GLY A 55 3.77 31.47 -12.15
CA GLY A 55 5.01 32.12 -11.80
C GLY A 55 5.61 31.69 -10.45
N LYS A 56 6.86 32.10 -10.24
CA LYS A 56 7.66 31.67 -9.08
C LYS A 56 6.99 31.99 -7.74
N GLU A 57 6.42 33.16 -7.60
CA GLU A 57 5.78 33.60 -6.36
C GLU A 57 4.59 32.70 -5.99
N SER A 58 3.76 32.34 -6.98
CA SER A 58 2.63 31.43 -6.80
C SER A 58 3.10 30.01 -6.43
N PHE A 59 4.18 29.56 -7.06
CA PHE A 59 4.77 28.26 -6.76
C PHE A 59 5.31 28.20 -5.33
N ASP A 60 6.11 29.20 -4.93
CA ASP A 60 6.68 29.29 -3.58
C ASP A 60 5.59 29.40 -2.50
N ALA A 61 4.51 30.17 -2.75
CA ALA A 61 3.37 30.26 -1.87
C ALA A 61 2.61 28.92 -1.72
N THR A 62 2.39 28.22 -2.82
CA THR A 62 1.76 26.89 -2.81
C THR A 62 2.60 25.90 -2.00
N LEU A 63 3.91 25.90 -2.21
CA LEU A 63 4.85 25.02 -1.51
C LEU A 63 4.88 25.33 0.00
N ALA A 64 4.89 26.60 0.37
CA ALA A 64 4.84 27.02 1.77
C ALA A 64 3.57 26.55 2.49
N VAL A 65 2.41 26.61 1.83
CA VAL A 65 1.15 26.09 2.37
C VAL A 65 1.19 24.57 2.55
N LEU A 66 1.70 23.85 1.57
CA LEU A 66 1.77 22.39 1.62
C LEU A 66 2.75 21.91 2.70
N MET A 67 3.92 22.53 2.80
CA MET A 67 4.96 22.16 3.76
C MET A 67 4.72 22.67 5.19
N GLY A 68 3.98 23.76 5.33
CA GLY A 68 3.70 24.38 6.64
C GLY A 68 2.42 23.91 7.32
N ASN A 69 1.63 23.06 6.68
CA ASN A 69 0.34 22.62 7.22
C ASN A 69 0.42 21.17 7.71
N PRO A 70 0.18 20.90 9.01
CA PRO A 70 0.28 19.57 9.60
C PRO A 70 -0.68 18.53 8.97
N VAL A 71 -1.80 18.98 8.37
CA VAL A 71 -2.71 18.08 7.66
C VAL A 71 -2.06 17.52 6.41
N PHE A 72 -1.38 18.36 5.62
CA PHE A 72 -0.65 17.88 4.43
C PHE A 72 0.55 17.04 4.80
N GLU A 73 1.23 17.35 5.89
CA GLU A 73 2.33 16.54 6.42
C GLU A 73 1.88 15.14 6.83
N PHE A 74 0.71 15.05 7.48
CA PHE A 74 0.08 13.77 7.81
C PHE A 74 -0.31 12.99 6.55
N LEU A 75 -0.95 13.65 5.58
CA LEU A 75 -1.35 13.04 4.31
C LEU A 75 -0.13 12.55 3.51
N ASP A 76 0.96 13.31 3.49
CA ASP A 76 2.22 12.92 2.86
C ASP A 76 2.81 11.66 3.51
N THR A 77 2.76 11.58 4.84
CA THR A 77 3.20 10.38 5.58
C THR A 77 2.36 9.15 5.22
N LEU A 78 1.04 9.29 5.12
CA LEU A 78 0.15 8.22 4.66
C LEU A 78 0.44 7.83 3.20
N LEU A 79 0.73 8.82 2.36
CA LEU A 79 1.05 8.61 0.96
C LEU A 79 2.32 7.77 0.79
N VAL A 80 3.38 8.07 1.54
CA VAL A 80 4.61 7.25 1.54
C VAL A 80 4.29 5.81 1.93
N GLY A 81 3.47 5.60 2.96
CA GLY A 81 2.99 4.27 3.34
C GLY A 81 2.21 3.58 2.21
N ALA A 82 1.33 4.30 1.54
CA ALA A 82 0.55 3.77 0.41
C ALA A 82 1.44 3.38 -0.78
N VAL A 83 2.45 4.20 -1.12
CA VAL A 83 3.44 3.90 -2.19
C VAL A 83 4.23 2.65 -1.85
N LEU A 84 4.76 2.54 -0.64
CA LEU A 84 5.53 1.38 -0.20
C LEU A 84 4.68 0.11 -0.21
N TYR A 85 3.49 0.17 0.39
CA TYR A 85 2.58 -0.97 0.40
C TYR A 85 2.20 -1.41 -1.03
N HIS A 86 1.76 -0.46 -1.86
CA HIS A 86 1.34 -0.73 -3.23
C HIS A 86 2.48 -1.32 -4.07
N GLY A 87 3.67 -0.73 -3.99
CA GLY A 87 4.85 -1.16 -4.72
C GLY A 87 5.29 -2.58 -4.33
N PHE A 88 5.47 -2.84 -3.03
CA PHE A 88 5.91 -4.16 -2.56
C PHE A 88 4.87 -5.25 -2.82
N ASN A 89 3.57 -4.94 -2.63
CA ASN A 89 2.53 -5.90 -2.97
C ASN A 89 2.42 -6.11 -4.49
N GLY A 90 2.67 -5.08 -5.30
CA GLY A 90 2.76 -5.18 -6.76
C GLY A 90 3.90 -6.10 -7.20
N ILE A 91 5.09 -5.97 -6.61
CA ILE A 91 6.22 -6.89 -6.87
C ILE A 91 5.83 -8.32 -6.51
N ARG A 92 5.15 -8.53 -5.39
CA ARG A 92 4.66 -9.86 -4.99
C ARG A 92 3.71 -10.45 -6.03
N ILE A 93 2.75 -9.66 -6.52
CA ILE A 93 1.82 -10.10 -7.56
C ILE A 93 2.57 -10.47 -8.83
N LEU A 94 3.53 -9.65 -9.25
CA LEU A 94 4.38 -9.93 -10.41
C LEU A 94 5.16 -11.25 -10.27
N LEU A 95 5.72 -11.52 -9.09
CA LEU A 95 6.41 -12.79 -8.83
C LEU A 95 5.48 -13.99 -8.98
N PHE A 96 4.23 -13.87 -8.52
CA PHE A 96 3.23 -14.94 -8.69
C PHE A 96 2.85 -15.16 -10.16
N ASP A 97 2.70 -14.07 -10.93
CA ASP A 97 2.43 -14.15 -12.36
C ASP A 97 3.58 -14.83 -13.12
N MET A 98 4.81 -14.71 -12.61
CA MET A 98 5.99 -15.42 -13.10
C MET A 98 6.11 -16.85 -12.58
N GLY A 99 5.16 -17.33 -11.78
CA GLY A 99 5.18 -18.68 -11.18
C GLY A 99 6.10 -18.86 -9.98
N ILE A 100 6.61 -17.74 -9.41
CA ILE A 100 7.53 -17.77 -8.26
C ILE A 100 6.72 -17.63 -6.96
N GLY A 101 6.88 -18.58 -6.05
CA GLY A 101 6.28 -18.51 -4.70
C GLY A 101 4.77 -18.75 -4.67
N ILE A 102 4.23 -19.54 -5.61
CA ILE A 102 2.80 -19.83 -5.76
C ILE A 102 2.19 -20.72 -4.67
N SER A 103 3.01 -21.41 -3.86
CA SER A 103 2.50 -22.18 -2.73
C SER A 103 1.92 -21.26 -1.64
N VAL A 104 0.88 -21.70 -0.93
CA VAL A 104 0.22 -20.91 0.14
C VAL A 104 1.23 -20.47 1.22
N GLU A 105 2.17 -21.36 1.57
CA GLU A 105 3.22 -21.07 2.55
C GLU A 105 4.17 -19.98 2.05
N SER A 106 4.63 -20.09 0.80
CA SER A 106 5.49 -19.08 0.16
C SER A 106 4.80 -17.74 0.03
N GLN A 107 3.49 -17.71 -0.28
CA GLN A 107 2.70 -16.49 -0.36
C GLN A 107 2.65 -15.76 0.99
N LYS A 108 2.42 -16.49 2.09
CA LYS A 108 2.40 -15.90 3.45
C LYS A 108 3.79 -15.36 3.84
N LYS A 109 4.86 -16.12 3.54
CA LYS A 109 6.24 -15.69 3.82
C LYS A 109 6.63 -14.43 3.03
N LEU A 110 6.38 -14.43 1.71
CA LEU A 110 6.67 -13.27 0.85
C LEU A 110 5.88 -12.04 1.29
N PHE A 111 4.59 -12.21 1.61
CA PHE A 111 3.78 -11.10 2.14
C PHE A 111 4.37 -10.55 3.44
N GLY A 112 4.74 -11.40 4.39
CA GLY A 112 5.34 -10.99 5.64
C GLY A 112 6.67 -10.26 5.46
N ILE A 113 7.55 -10.76 4.57
CA ILE A 113 8.84 -10.12 4.28
C ILE A 113 8.63 -8.75 3.65
N PHE A 114 7.81 -8.65 2.60
CA PHE A 114 7.59 -7.39 1.90
C PHE A 114 6.89 -6.36 2.78
N MET A 115 5.90 -6.77 3.58
CA MET A 115 5.24 -5.86 4.50
C MET A 115 6.16 -5.44 5.65
N GLY A 116 7.04 -6.32 6.13
CA GLY A 116 8.06 -5.98 7.11
C GLY A 116 9.05 -4.95 6.59
N VAL A 117 9.56 -5.13 5.39
CA VAL A 117 10.45 -4.16 4.73
C VAL A 117 9.74 -2.83 4.49
N ALA A 118 8.50 -2.86 3.98
CA ALA A 118 7.70 -1.66 3.78
C ALA A 118 7.48 -0.88 5.09
N ALA A 119 7.15 -1.58 6.17
CA ALA A 119 6.97 -0.97 7.49
C ALA A 119 8.27 -0.33 8.03
N ILE A 120 9.40 -1.01 7.88
CA ILE A 120 10.71 -0.47 8.28
C ILE A 120 11.04 0.79 7.50
N LEU A 121 10.87 0.78 6.19
CA LEU A 121 11.13 1.94 5.34
C LEU A 121 10.18 3.10 5.66
N TRP A 122 8.93 2.80 5.96
CA TRP A 122 7.95 3.81 6.35
C TRP A 122 8.30 4.47 7.69
N VAL A 123 8.61 3.67 8.71
CA VAL A 123 9.07 4.19 10.01
C VAL A 123 10.36 4.99 9.86
N TRP A 124 11.29 4.52 9.03
CA TRP A 124 12.51 5.28 8.74
C TRP A 124 12.19 6.63 8.10
N SER A 125 11.29 6.68 7.11
CA SER A 125 10.91 7.96 6.46
C SER A 125 10.31 8.95 7.47
N ILE A 126 9.52 8.46 8.44
CA ILE A 126 8.99 9.27 9.52
C ILE A 126 10.13 9.78 10.43
N ALA A 127 11.04 8.89 10.83
CA ALA A 127 12.17 9.26 11.67
C ALA A 127 13.07 10.35 11.05
N LEU A 128 13.33 10.25 9.74
CA LEU A 128 14.07 11.28 9.00
C LEU A 128 13.37 12.64 8.99
N LYS A 129 12.04 12.64 8.93
CA LYS A 129 11.22 13.86 8.97
C LYS A 129 11.34 14.61 10.29
N PHE A 130 11.47 13.88 11.41
CA PHE A 130 11.58 14.46 12.75
C PHE A 130 13.02 14.68 13.21
N SER A 131 14.03 14.23 12.47
CA SER A 131 15.45 14.40 12.79
C SER A 131 16.12 15.59 12.09
N GLY A 132 15.45 16.22 11.13
CA GLY A 132 15.91 17.42 10.44
C GLY A 132 15.20 18.67 10.89
#